data_1fe2ad178d66475760ee1300bfec3235
#
_entry.id   1fe2ad178d66475760ee1300bfec3235
#
_cell.length_a   1.000
_cell.length_b   1.000
_cell.length_c   1.000
_cell.angle_alpha   90.00
_cell.angle_beta   90.00
_cell.angle_gamma   90.00
#
_symmetry.space_group_name_H-M   'P 1'
#
loop_
_entity.id
_entity.type
_entity.pdbx_description
1 polymer ?
#
loop_
_entity_poly.entity_id
_entity_poly.type
_entity_poly.pdbx_seq_one_letter_code
_entity_poly.pdbx_strand_id
1 'polypeptide(L)'
;MSKPPRDYARIGTNTYFVTASAWGHRSLFQSERIASLLINTLSHYRSAQKYLLHEFVIMPNHIHLMFTPSEITLERAMQFVKGGFSYRVKKELGIDAEVWARGYVDHRIRDQNDYERHLSYVRNNPVKAGLVKLAEEYPYSSAREGIELDPRPQGLKPRIMKTA
;
A
#
# COMPACT_ATOMS: atom_id res chain seq x y z
N MET A 1 -11.43 10.65 -19.23
CA MET A 1 -11.61 11.72 -18.22
C MET A 1 -10.33 11.90 -17.43
N SER A 2 -9.80 13.11 -17.44
CA SER A 2 -8.69 13.45 -16.56
C SER A 2 -9.23 13.55 -15.13
N LYS A 3 -8.49 13.00 -14.15
CA LYS A 3 -8.80 13.22 -12.74
C LYS A 3 -8.74 14.72 -12.45
N PRO A 4 -9.64 15.26 -11.59
CA PRO A 4 -9.56 16.65 -11.19
C PRO A 4 -8.18 16.95 -10.59
N PRO A 5 -7.66 18.18 -10.75
CA PRO A 5 -6.38 18.55 -10.18
C PRO A 5 -6.40 18.35 -8.67
N ARG A 6 -5.33 17.77 -8.13
CA ARG A 6 -5.21 17.55 -6.69
C ARG A 6 -4.91 18.87 -5.98
N ASP A 7 -5.43 18.98 -4.78
CA ASP A 7 -5.16 20.13 -3.92
C ASP A 7 -3.73 20.02 -3.36
N TYR A 8 -2.79 20.67 -4.02
CA TYR A 8 -1.39 20.68 -3.61
C TYR A 8 -1.14 21.33 -2.24
N ALA A 9 -2.09 22.12 -1.73
CA ALA A 9 -1.96 22.70 -0.39
C ALA A 9 -2.03 21.65 0.72
N ARG A 10 -2.44 20.43 0.40
CA ARG A 10 -2.56 19.30 1.35
C ARG A 10 -1.50 18.22 1.16
N ILE A 11 -0.43 18.47 0.40
CA ILE A 11 0.66 17.52 0.25
C ILE A 11 1.28 17.26 1.62
N GLY A 12 1.47 15.99 1.97
CA GLY A 12 2.04 15.57 3.25
C GLY A 12 1.06 15.42 4.40
N THR A 13 -0.23 15.77 4.18
CA THR A 13 -1.26 15.67 5.23
C THR A 13 -2.32 14.60 4.95
N ASN A 14 -2.39 14.11 3.71
CA ASN A 14 -3.42 13.16 3.30
C ASN A 14 -2.92 11.72 3.38
N THR A 15 -3.74 10.84 3.95
CA THR A 15 -3.53 9.40 3.97
C THR A 15 -4.39 8.76 2.89
N TYR A 16 -3.82 7.82 2.17
CA TYR A 16 -4.50 7.11 1.08
C TYR A 16 -4.52 5.62 1.30
N PHE A 17 -5.60 5.00 0.89
CA PHE A 17 -5.69 3.57 0.63
C PHE A 17 -5.53 3.38 -0.88
N VAL A 18 -4.59 2.55 -1.30
CA VAL A 18 -4.26 2.32 -2.70
C VAL A 18 -4.31 0.84 -3.02
N THR A 19 -4.85 0.52 -4.19
CA THR A 19 -4.80 -0.82 -4.76
C THR A 19 -4.05 -0.75 -6.09
N ALA A 20 -3.00 -1.56 -6.22
CA ALA A 20 -2.25 -1.71 -7.47
C ALA A 20 -2.16 -3.18 -7.84
N SER A 21 -2.43 -3.49 -9.11
CA SER A 21 -2.50 -4.88 -9.60
C SER A 21 -1.29 -5.25 -10.44
N ALA A 22 -0.94 -6.54 -10.43
CA ALA A 22 0.06 -7.07 -11.33
C ALA A 22 -0.45 -7.04 -12.78
N TRP A 23 0.48 -6.90 -13.72
CA TRP A 23 0.17 -6.95 -15.16
C TRP A 23 -0.59 -8.22 -15.52
N GLY A 24 -1.72 -8.08 -16.21
CA GLY A 24 -2.56 -9.20 -16.62
C GLY A 24 -3.16 -9.99 -15.46
N HIS A 25 -3.25 -9.40 -14.27
CA HIS A 25 -3.73 -10.06 -13.03
C HIS A 25 -3.01 -11.37 -12.72
N ARG A 26 -1.75 -11.50 -13.14
CA ARG A 26 -0.93 -12.69 -12.86
C ARG A 26 -0.61 -12.77 -11.38
N SER A 27 -0.44 -14.00 -10.88
CA SER A 27 -0.03 -14.25 -9.48
C SER A 27 1.47 -14.02 -9.30
N LEU A 28 1.96 -12.87 -9.76
CA LEU A 28 3.38 -12.52 -9.74
C LEU A 28 3.93 -12.44 -8.33
N PHE A 29 3.15 -11.89 -7.39
CA PHE A 29 3.58 -11.69 -6.01
C PHE A 29 3.45 -12.95 -5.15
N GLN A 30 3.01 -14.07 -5.72
CA GLN A 30 3.00 -15.36 -5.03
C GLN A 30 4.42 -15.90 -4.78
N SER A 31 5.38 -15.48 -5.61
CA SER A 31 6.80 -15.82 -5.42
C SER A 31 7.35 -15.14 -4.17
N GLU A 32 7.94 -15.91 -3.27
CA GLU A 32 8.58 -15.40 -2.06
C GLU A 32 9.65 -14.36 -2.38
N ARG A 33 10.48 -14.61 -3.39
CA ARG A 33 11.53 -13.67 -3.81
C ARG A 33 10.96 -12.33 -4.24
N ILE A 34 9.90 -12.36 -5.01
CA ILE A 34 9.26 -11.15 -5.55
C ILE A 34 8.53 -10.40 -4.43
N ALA A 35 7.75 -11.11 -3.61
CA ALA A 35 7.04 -10.48 -2.49
C ALA A 35 8.00 -9.88 -1.47
N SER A 36 9.08 -10.57 -1.12
CA SER A 36 10.10 -10.07 -0.20
C SER A 36 10.81 -8.83 -0.75
N LEU A 37 11.09 -8.80 -2.05
CA LEU A 37 11.68 -7.64 -2.71
C LEU A 37 10.72 -6.44 -2.68
N LEU A 38 9.43 -6.69 -2.83
CA LEU A 38 8.42 -5.62 -2.74
C LEU A 38 8.33 -5.05 -1.32
N ILE A 39 8.31 -5.89 -0.29
CA ILE A 39 8.35 -5.44 1.11
C ILE A 39 9.61 -4.58 1.34
N ASN A 40 10.75 -5.05 0.88
CA ASN A 40 12.01 -4.32 1.00
C ASN A 40 11.95 -2.97 0.27
N THR A 41 11.32 -2.91 -0.89
CA THR A 41 11.13 -1.67 -1.65
C THR A 41 10.23 -0.69 -0.89
N LEU A 42 9.13 -1.16 -0.32
CA LEU A 42 8.26 -0.33 0.52
C LEU A 42 9.02 0.25 1.71
N SER A 43 9.79 -0.57 2.41
CA SER A 43 10.61 -0.16 3.55
C SER A 43 11.73 0.80 3.16
N HIS A 44 12.32 0.62 1.99
CA HIS A 44 13.37 1.50 1.47
C HIS A 44 12.87 2.94 1.30
N TYR A 45 11.73 3.12 0.65
CA TYR A 45 11.18 4.46 0.44
C TYR A 45 10.58 5.05 1.71
N ARG A 46 10.09 4.22 2.63
CA ARG A 46 9.74 4.68 3.97
C ARG A 46 10.96 5.24 4.70
N SER A 47 12.08 4.53 4.70
CA SER A 47 13.33 4.98 5.31
C SER A 47 13.89 6.23 4.64
N ALA A 48 13.69 6.38 3.33
CA ALA A 48 14.05 7.58 2.57
C ALA A 48 13.07 8.74 2.78
N GLN A 49 12.10 8.58 3.67
CA GLN A 49 11.12 9.61 4.07
C GLN A 49 10.23 10.09 2.90
N LYS A 50 9.95 9.22 1.94
CA LYS A 50 9.03 9.53 0.85
C LYS A 50 7.58 9.45 1.28
N TYR A 51 7.28 8.65 2.30
CA TYR A 51 5.95 8.52 2.89
C TYR A 51 6.06 7.93 4.30
N LEU A 52 4.99 8.08 5.06
CA LEU A 52 4.72 7.27 6.25
C LEU A 52 3.95 6.04 5.78
N LEU A 53 4.39 4.86 6.19
CA LEU A 53 3.74 3.59 5.85
C LEU A 53 2.98 3.05 7.07
N HIS A 54 1.66 2.99 6.95
CA HIS A 54 0.79 2.58 8.07
C HIS A 54 0.41 1.10 8.01
N GLU A 55 0.00 0.62 6.84
CA GLU A 55 -0.41 -0.78 6.65
C GLU A 55 -0.20 -1.18 5.20
N PHE A 56 0.00 -2.48 4.97
CA PHE A 56 0.01 -3.05 3.63
C PHE A 56 -0.31 -4.53 3.66
N VAL A 57 -0.71 -5.05 2.51
CA VAL A 57 -0.78 -6.48 2.24
C VAL A 57 -0.42 -6.72 0.78
N ILE A 58 0.41 -7.73 0.55
CA ILE A 58 0.80 -8.15 -0.79
C ILE A 58 0.07 -9.45 -1.09
N MET A 59 -1.03 -9.33 -1.84
CA MET A 59 -1.81 -10.48 -2.31
C MET A 59 -1.13 -11.09 -3.55
N PRO A 60 -1.46 -12.32 -3.95
CA PRO A 60 -0.79 -12.95 -5.09
C PRO A 60 -0.76 -12.12 -6.38
N ASN A 61 -1.80 -11.37 -6.68
CA ASN A 61 -1.92 -10.60 -7.92
C ASN A 61 -2.16 -9.09 -7.76
N HIS A 62 -2.12 -8.59 -6.53
CA HIS A 62 -2.30 -7.16 -6.25
C HIS A 62 -1.79 -6.81 -4.86
N ILE A 63 -1.66 -5.52 -4.61
CA ILE A 63 -1.27 -4.99 -3.30
C ILE A 63 -2.27 -3.96 -2.82
N HIS A 64 -2.38 -3.84 -1.50
CA HIS A 64 -3.05 -2.72 -0.85
C HIS A 64 -2.05 -1.99 0.04
N LEU A 65 -2.06 -0.68 -0.03
CA LEU A 65 -1.22 0.19 0.79
C LEU A 65 -2.08 1.20 1.53
N MET A 66 -1.73 1.48 2.78
CA MET A 66 -2.24 2.63 3.54
C MET A 66 -1.03 3.46 3.92
N PHE A 67 -0.90 4.65 3.37
CA PHE A 67 0.29 5.46 3.53
C PHE A 67 -0.01 6.95 3.36
N THR A 68 0.89 7.78 3.90
CA THR A 68 0.80 9.23 3.84
C THR A 68 2.03 9.76 3.11
N PRO A 69 1.93 10.19 1.84
CA PRO A 69 3.05 10.82 1.14
C PRO A 69 3.60 12.02 1.90
N SER A 70 4.92 12.15 1.98
CA SER A 70 5.63 13.21 2.71
C SER A 70 6.13 14.27 1.75
N GLU A 71 5.47 15.42 1.70
CA GLU A 71 5.86 16.58 0.87
C GLU A 71 5.94 16.27 -0.63
N ILE A 72 5.30 15.19 -1.07
CA ILE A 72 5.19 14.81 -2.48
C ILE A 72 3.74 14.44 -2.80
N THR A 73 3.41 14.42 -4.09
CA THR A 73 2.08 13.98 -4.54
C THR A 73 1.93 12.47 -4.38
N LEU A 74 0.67 12.01 -4.33
CA LEU A 74 0.39 10.57 -4.37
C LEU A 74 0.97 9.93 -5.64
N GLU A 75 0.88 10.61 -6.78
CA GLU A 75 1.42 10.14 -8.05
C GLU A 75 2.92 9.90 -7.95
N ARG A 76 3.64 10.84 -7.31
CA ARG A 76 5.09 10.72 -7.13
C ARG A 76 5.43 9.57 -6.19
N ALA A 77 4.69 9.43 -5.08
CA ALA A 77 4.87 8.30 -4.16
C ALA A 77 4.66 6.96 -4.87
N MET A 78 3.62 6.85 -5.69
CA MET A 78 3.35 5.64 -6.46
C MET A 78 4.40 5.38 -7.54
N GLN A 79 4.99 6.41 -8.12
CA GLN A 79 6.13 6.24 -9.03
C GLN A 79 7.33 5.60 -8.33
N PHE A 80 7.64 6.02 -7.11
CA PHE A 80 8.70 5.39 -6.33
C PHE A 80 8.37 3.91 -6.08
N VAL A 81 7.19 3.61 -5.61
CA VAL A 81 6.80 2.23 -5.30
C VAL A 81 6.79 1.35 -6.56
N LYS A 82 6.03 1.74 -7.57
CA LYS A 82 5.85 0.93 -8.78
C LYS A 82 7.11 0.90 -9.65
N GLY A 83 7.65 2.07 -9.96
CA GLY A 83 8.85 2.19 -10.80
C GLY A 83 10.10 1.66 -10.11
N GLY A 84 10.26 1.97 -8.84
CA GLY A 84 11.39 1.47 -8.04
C GLY A 84 11.37 -0.06 -7.93
N PHE A 85 10.20 -0.64 -7.72
CA PHE A 85 10.06 -2.09 -7.66
C PHE A 85 10.33 -2.75 -9.03
N SER A 86 9.75 -2.22 -10.11
CA SER A 86 9.99 -2.73 -11.47
C SER A 86 11.48 -2.72 -11.82
N TYR A 87 12.16 -1.65 -11.51
CA TYR A 87 13.61 -1.52 -11.71
C TYR A 87 14.37 -2.61 -10.95
N ARG A 88 14.03 -2.84 -9.68
CA ARG A 88 14.70 -3.84 -8.83
C ARG A 88 14.41 -5.26 -9.27
N VAL A 89 13.20 -5.56 -9.72
CA VAL A 89 12.84 -6.88 -10.27
C VAL A 89 13.75 -7.20 -11.47
N LYS A 90 13.93 -6.26 -12.36
CA LYS A 90 14.80 -6.43 -13.52
C LYS A 90 16.27 -6.56 -13.11
N LYS A 91 16.76 -5.64 -12.29
CA LYS A 91 18.18 -5.57 -11.92
C LYS A 91 18.61 -6.71 -10.99
N GLU A 92 17.81 -6.98 -9.96
CA GLU A 92 18.21 -7.92 -8.90
C GLU A 92 17.75 -9.36 -9.17
N LEU A 93 16.62 -9.53 -9.86
CA LEU A 93 16.07 -10.86 -10.15
C LEU A 93 16.25 -11.29 -11.62
N GLY A 94 16.70 -10.39 -12.48
CA GLY A 94 16.90 -10.68 -13.91
C GLY A 94 15.59 -10.93 -14.68
N ILE A 95 14.46 -10.49 -14.14
CA ILE A 95 13.15 -10.67 -14.76
C ILE A 95 12.84 -9.45 -15.62
N ASP A 96 12.80 -9.63 -16.93
CA ASP A 96 12.49 -8.58 -17.90
C ASP A 96 11.05 -8.78 -18.41
N ALA A 97 10.08 -8.35 -17.59
CA ALA A 97 8.67 -8.46 -17.90
C ALA A 97 7.91 -7.28 -17.29
N GLU A 98 6.74 -6.98 -17.85
CA GLU A 98 5.82 -6.02 -17.24
C GLU A 98 5.40 -6.51 -15.85
N VAL A 99 5.57 -5.67 -14.84
CA VAL A 99 5.24 -5.98 -13.45
C VAL A 99 3.83 -5.52 -13.11
N TRP A 100 3.50 -4.29 -13.45
CA TRP A 100 2.27 -3.63 -13.01
C TRP A 100 1.26 -3.41 -14.13
N ALA A 101 -0.01 -3.60 -13.83
CA ALA A 101 -1.08 -3.04 -14.62
C ALA A 101 -0.99 -1.51 -14.61
N ARG A 102 -1.53 -0.88 -15.64
CA ARG A 102 -1.53 0.59 -15.74
C ARG A 102 -2.37 1.21 -14.62
N GLY A 103 -1.87 2.29 -14.06
CA GLY A 103 -2.58 3.05 -13.04
C GLY A 103 -2.69 2.32 -11.71
N TYR A 104 -3.59 2.79 -10.89
CA TYR A 104 -3.94 2.24 -9.58
C TYR A 104 -5.26 2.86 -9.14
N VAL A 105 -5.93 2.23 -8.18
CA VAL A 105 -7.13 2.79 -7.55
C VAL A 105 -6.73 3.42 -6.23
N ASP A 106 -7.18 4.63 -5.96
CA ASP A 106 -6.89 5.33 -4.72
C ASP A 106 -8.16 5.86 -4.04
N HIS A 107 -8.13 5.83 -2.73
CA HIS A 107 -9.16 6.38 -1.86
C HIS A 107 -8.48 7.20 -0.77
N ARG A 108 -8.87 8.48 -0.63
CA ARG A 108 -8.37 9.31 0.45
C ARG A 108 -9.12 8.96 1.74
N ILE A 109 -8.38 8.62 2.79
CA ILE A 109 -8.94 8.35 4.11
C ILE A 109 -9.50 9.65 4.69
N ARG A 110 -10.77 9.65 5.06
CA ARG A 110 -11.52 10.85 5.46
C ARG A 110 -11.52 11.11 6.96
N ASP A 111 -11.61 10.05 7.77
CA ASP A 111 -11.73 10.13 9.22
C ASP A 111 -11.23 8.84 9.87
N GLN A 112 -11.29 8.78 11.20
CA GLN A 112 -10.84 7.60 11.94
C GLN A 112 -11.65 6.35 11.60
N ASN A 113 -12.95 6.49 11.37
CA ASN A 113 -13.83 5.38 11.04
C ASN A 113 -13.49 4.78 9.66
N ASP A 114 -13.23 5.65 8.70
CA ASP A 114 -12.75 5.26 7.37
C ASP A 114 -11.40 4.53 7.44
N TYR A 115 -10.48 5.03 8.27
CA TYR A 115 -9.21 4.39 8.55
C TYR A 115 -9.39 2.97 9.12
N GLU A 116 -10.22 2.83 10.14
CA GLU A 116 -10.49 1.54 10.80
C GLU A 116 -11.06 0.50 9.83
N ARG A 117 -11.97 0.91 8.96
CA ARG A 117 -12.55 0.00 7.96
C ARG A 117 -11.50 -0.51 6.98
N HIS A 118 -10.63 0.38 6.51
CA HIS A 118 -9.58 0.00 5.56
C HIS A 118 -8.47 -0.82 6.24
N LEU A 119 -8.14 -0.50 7.48
CA LEU A 119 -7.21 -1.27 8.30
C LEU A 119 -7.69 -2.73 8.43
N SER A 120 -8.95 -2.92 8.83
CA SER A 120 -9.55 -4.26 8.94
C SER A 120 -9.56 -4.97 7.61
N TYR A 121 -9.90 -4.27 6.53
CA TYR A 121 -9.90 -4.83 5.17
C TYR A 121 -8.51 -5.32 4.76
N VAL A 122 -7.48 -4.52 4.97
CA VAL A 122 -6.10 -4.88 4.63
C VAL A 122 -5.65 -6.12 5.42
N ARG A 123 -5.86 -6.10 6.73
CA ARG A 123 -5.41 -7.18 7.62
C ARG A 123 -6.14 -8.50 7.36
N ASN A 124 -7.43 -8.44 7.09
CA ASN A 124 -8.26 -9.63 6.89
C ASN A 124 -8.28 -10.13 5.46
N ASN A 125 -7.68 -9.43 4.53
CA ASN A 125 -7.69 -9.79 3.11
C ASN A 125 -7.17 -11.21 2.86
N PRO A 126 -6.00 -11.62 3.42
CA PRO A 126 -5.51 -13.00 3.23
C PRO A 126 -6.40 -14.06 3.88
N VAL A 127 -7.05 -13.73 4.99
CA VAL A 127 -7.98 -14.65 5.67
C VAL A 127 -9.23 -14.84 4.80
N LYS A 128 -9.80 -13.74 4.33
CA LYS A 128 -10.99 -13.77 3.45
C LYS A 128 -10.72 -14.51 2.14
N ALA A 129 -9.49 -14.40 1.62
CA ALA A 129 -9.06 -15.11 0.41
C ALA A 129 -8.74 -16.60 0.65
N GLY A 130 -8.81 -17.07 1.90
CA GLY A 130 -8.55 -18.46 2.26
C GLY A 130 -7.07 -18.84 2.28
N LEU A 131 -6.16 -17.87 2.29
CA LEU A 131 -4.73 -18.13 2.26
C LEU A 131 -4.16 -18.50 3.63
N VAL A 132 -4.72 -17.94 4.69
CA VAL A 132 -4.36 -18.21 6.09
C VAL A 132 -5.61 -18.18 6.96
N LYS A 133 -5.51 -18.73 8.18
CA LYS A 133 -6.60 -18.68 9.17
C LYS A 133 -6.58 -17.41 10.00
N LEU A 134 -5.38 -16.92 10.34
CA LEU A 134 -5.17 -15.72 11.13
C LEU A 134 -4.37 -14.70 10.32
N ALA A 135 -4.71 -13.43 10.42
CA ALA A 135 -4.07 -12.36 9.66
C ALA A 135 -2.54 -12.31 9.87
N GLU A 136 -2.08 -12.49 11.12
CA GLU A 136 -0.67 -12.46 11.48
C GLU A 136 0.15 -13.64 10.94
N GLU A 137 -0.50 -14.68 10.45
CA GLU A 137 0.17 -15.81 9.82
C GLU A 137 0.57 -15.54 8.38
N TYR A 138 0.01 -14.50 7.75
CA TYR A 138 0.33 -14.19 6.36
C TYR A 138 1.66 -13.44 6.27
N PRO A 139 2.69 -14.02 5.59
CA PRO A 139 4.04 -13.48 5.65
C PRO A 139 4.23 -12.15 4.93
N TYR A 140 3.34 -11.77 4.01
CA TYR A 140 3.47 -10.58 3.16
C TYR A 140 2.47 -9.49 3.54
N SER A 141 2.33 -9.27 4.84
CA SER A 141 1.39 -8.32 5.40
C SER A 141 2.00 -7.58 6.58
N SER A 142 1.59 -6.34 6.77
CA SER A 142 1.94 -5.53 7.95
C SER A 142 1.33 -6.08 9.25
N ALA A 143 0.35 -6.99 9.17
CA ALA A 143 -0.19 -7.69 10.35
C ALA A 143 0.81 -8.65 10.98
N ARG A 144 1.86 -9.05 10.25
CA ARG A 144 2.93 -9.91 10.74
C ARG A 144 3.84 -9.14 11.71
N GLU A 145 4.32 -9.83 12.74
CA GLU A 145 5.34 -9.28 13.62
C GLU A 145 6.66 -9.00 12.90
N GLY A 146 7.39 -7.97 13.37
CA GLY A 146 8.71 -7.63 12.86
C GLY A 146 8.71 -6.70 11.65
N ILE A 147 7.55 -6.26 11.17
CA ILE A 147 7.45 -5.25 10.12
C ILE A 147 7.46 -3.87 10.76
N GLU A 148 8.38 -3.03 10.32
CA GLU A 148 8.50 -1.65 10.81
C GLU A 148 7.50 -0.75 10.10
N LEU A 149 6.59 -0.15 10.89
CA LEU A 149 5.52 0.71 10.40
C LEU A 149 5.55 2.06 11.13
N ASP A 150 4.93 3.05 10.52
CA ASP A 150 4.68 4.33 11.16
C ASP A 150 3.37 4.30 11.95
N PRO A 151 3.27 5.11 13.02
CA PRO A 151 2.03 5.21 13.79
C PRO A 151 0.86 5.63 12.93
N ARG A 152 -0.35 5.34 13.41
CA ARG A 152 -1.60 5.81 12.80
C ARG A 152 -1.50 7.31 12.48
N PRO A 153 -2.01 7.77 11.31
CA PRO A 153 -1.88 9.17 10.93
C PRO A 153 -2.52 10.10 11.95
N GLN A 154 -1.83 11.22 12.21
CA GLN A 154 -2.31 12.29 13.08
C GLN A 154 -3.31 13.16 12.33
N GLY A 155 -4.26 13.76 13.04
CA GLY A 155 -5.17 14.75 12.48
C GLY A 155 -6.34 14.21 11.69
N LEU A 156 -6.59 12.90 11.71
CA LEU A 156 -7.84 12.35 11.18
C LEU A 156 -9.00 12.84 12.05
N LYS A 157 -10.11 13.22 11.41
CA LYS A 157 -11.32 13.62 12.12
C LYS A 157 -11.78 12.50 13.03
N PRO A 158 -12.22 12.82 14.27
CA PRO A 158 -12.74 11.82 15.18
C PRO A 158 -14.01 11.18 14.64
N ARG A 159 -14.26 9.94 15.08
CA ARG A 159 -15.49 9.23 14.76
C ARG A 159 -16.69 10.07 15.19
N ILE A 160 -17.56 10.41 14.23
CA ILE A 160 -18.86 11.02 14.56
C ILE A 160 -19.74 9.90 15.07
N MET A 161 -19.99 9.88 16.38
CA MET A 161 -21.03 9.05 16.96
C MET A 161 -22.36 9.60 16.47
N LYS A 162 -23.09 8.81 15.64
CA LYS A 162 -24.48 9.13 15.36
C LYS A 162 -25.24 9.00 16.67
N THR A 163 -25.64 10.12 17.23
CA THR A 163 -26.66 10.14 18.30
C THR A 163 -27.94 9.57 17.67
N ALA A 164 -28.42 8.49 18.24
CA ALA A 164 -29.68 7.88 17.86
C ALA A 164 -30.84 8.88 18.03
#